data_acecd0baf95ad32324a4cc71f913f404
#
_entry.id   acecd0baf95ad32324a4cc71f913f404
#
_cell.length_a   1.000
_cell.length_b   1.000
_cell.length_c   1.000
_cell.angle_alpha   90.00
_cell.angle_beta   90.00
_cell.angle_gamma   90.00
#
_symmetry.space_group_name_H-M   'P 1'
#
loop_
_entity.id
_entity.type
_entity.pdbx_description
1 polymer ?
#
loop_
_entity_poly.entity_id
_entity_poly.type
_entity_poly.pdbx_seq_one_letter_code
_entity_poly.pdbx_strand_id
1 'polypeptide(L)'
;MSALGFFENAIASGMVPEPNQLYRDLNQAFIDEQWENTTARYTVDEQKMVDGGFPAFEFDSIEVWINYVVGQTSTGMKSGDDFRQLAFRSIEHPCVRGRYYYFEDNYWIGTFTDEHDSIAKTMVVRRCNNFMRIVDPENGAIFSIP
;
A
#
# COMPACT_ATOMS: atom_id res chain seq x y z
N MET A 1 -15.92 0.91 -16.93
CA MET A 1 -16.70 2.18 -16.98
C MET A 1 -15.70 3.32 -16.75
N SER A 2 -15.72 4.35 -17.60
CA SER A 2 -14.88 5.54 -17.37
C SER A 2 -15.40 6.33 -16.17
N ALA A 3 -14.54 7.13 -15.54
CA ALA A 3 -14.93 8.01 -14.42
C ALA A 3 -16.05 8.98 -14.83
N LEU A 4 -16.00 9.48 -16.09
CA LEU A 4 -17.04 10.31 -16.68
C LEU A 4 -18.38 9.56 -16.81
N GLY A 5 -18.37 8.30 -17.27
CA GLY A 5 -19.57 7.49 -17.41
C GLY A 5 -20.23 7.17 -16.06
N PHE A 6 -19.43 7.01 -15.00
CA PHE A 6 -19.96 6.88 -13.64
C PHE A 6 -20.71 8.15 -13.21
N PHE A 7 -20.13 9.31 -13.45
CA PHE A 7 -20.72 10.61 -13.09
C PHE A 7 -22.03 10.87 -13.85
N GLU A 8 -22.04 10.62 -15.15
CA GLU A 8 -23.24 10.74 -15.98
C GLU A 8 -24.37 9.82 -15.50
N ASN A 9 -24.05 8.57 -15.15
CA ASN A 9 -25.01 7.62 -14.63
C ASN A 9 -25.54 8.00 -13.23
N ALA A 10 -24.70 8.52 -12.35
CA ALA A 10 -25.10 8.99 -11.04
C ALA A 10 -26.07 10.19 -11.12
N ILE A 11 -25.84 11.12 -12.03
CA ILE A 11 -26.73 12.26 -12.29
C ILE A 11 -28.04 11.77 -12.92
N ALA A 12 -27.97 10.87 -13.92
CA ALA A 12 -29.15 10.38 -14.64
C ALA A 12 -30.07 9.53 -13.76
N SER A 13 -29.54 8.84 -12.77
CA SER A 13 -30.31 8.01 -11.84
C SER A 13 -31.04 8.79 -10.74
N GLY A 14 -30.81 10.12 -10.64
CA GLY A 14 -31.38 10.95 -9.57
C GLY A 14 -30.87 10.60 -8.16
N MET A 15 -29.92 9.70 -8.06
CA MET A 15 -29.18 9.47 -6.83
C MET A 15 -28.20 10.64 -6.64
N VAL A 16 -28.47 11.46 -5.64
CA VAL A 16 -27.49 12.43 -5.13
C VAL A 16 -26.82 11.75 -3.94
N PRO A 17 -25.69 11.03 -4.16
CA PRO A 17 -24.96 10.44 -3.04
C PRO A 17 -24.47 11.56 -2.13
N GLU A 18 -24.22 11.24 -0.88
CA GLU A 18 -23.47 12.11 0.03
C GLU A 18 -22.24 12.65 -0.73
N PRO A 19 -21.94 13.96 -0.71
CA PRO A 19 -20.85 14.54 -1.50
C PRO A 19 -19.52 13.82 -1.31
N ASN A 20 -19.20 13.41 -0.09
CA ASN A 20 -17.97 12.67 0.22
C ASN A 20 -17.96 11.27 -0.42
N GLN A 21 -19.10 10.59 -0.47
CA GLN A 21 -19.20 9.28 -1.11
C GLN A 21 -19.03 9.39 -2.63
N LEU A 22 -19.63 10.41 -3.25
CA LEU A 22 -19.46 10.66 -4.68
C LEU A 22 -18.00 10.89 -5.05
N TYR A 23 -17.26 11.68 -4.28
CA TYR A 23 -15.82 11.90 -4.50
C TYR A 23 -15.00 10.61 -4.35
N ARG A 24 -15.31 9.79 -3.36
CA ARG A 24 -14.65 8.50 -3.18
C ARG A 24 -14.90 7.57 -4.37
N ASP A 25 -16.14 7.46 -4.81
CA ASP A 25 -16.52 6.60 -5.92
C ASP A 25 -15.90 7.07 -7.24
N LEU A 26 -15.81 8.39 -7.47
CA LEU A 26 -15.14 8.97 -8.61
C LEU A 26 -13.62 8.70 -8.58
N ASN A 27 -12.99 8.89 -7.44
CA ASN A 27 -11.57 8.63 -7.27
C ASN A 27 -11.25 7.15 -7.48
N GLN A 28 -12.06 6.25 -6.94
CA GLN A 28 -11.87 4.82 -7.16
C GLN A 28 -12.08 4.45 -8.63
N ALA A 29 -13.10 4.99 -9.29
CA ALA A 29 -13.35 4.74 -10.71
C ALA A 29 -12.18 5.24 -11.58
N PHE A 30 -11.60 6.39 -11.25
CA PHE A 30 -10.43 6.91 -11.93
C PHE A 30 -9.20 6.02 -11.74
N ILE A 31 -8.95 5.57 -10.52
CA ILE A 31 -7.86 4.63 -10.21
C ILE A 31 -8.04 3.32 -10.98
N ASP A 32 -9.24 2.76 -11.01
CA ASP A 32 -9.53 1.52 -11.71
C ASP A 32 -9.32 1.67 -13.23
N GLU A 33 -9.70 2.81 -13.81
CA GLU A 33 -9.44 3.11 -15.22
C GLU A 33 -7.93 3.20 -15.51
N GLN A 34 -7.17 3.88 -14.65
CA GLN A 34 -5.71 3.95 -14.78
C GLN A 34 -5.07 2.56 -14.60
N TRP A 35 -5.59 1.76 -13.68
CA TRP A 35 -5.13 0.39 -13.45
C TRP A 35 -5.27 -0.48 -14.69
N GLU A 36 -6.40 -0.41 -15.38
CA GLU A 36 -6.62 -1.18 -16.61
C GLU A 36 -5.72 -0.73 -17.77
N ASN A 37 -5.34 0.53 -17.80
CA ASN A 37 -4.55 1.13 -18.88
C ASN A 37 -3.03 1.10 -18.63
N THR A 38 -2.56 0.73 -17.45
CA THR A 38 -1.13 0.69 -17.13
C THR A 38 -0.54 -0.70 -17.26
N THR A 39 0.73 -0.76 -17.66
CA THR A 39 1.55 -1.99 -17.62
C THR A 39 2.33 -2.12 -16.31
N ALA A 40 2.35 -1.09 -15.47
CA ALA A 40 3.08 -1.06 -14.20
C ALA A 40 2.27 -1.62 -13.02
N ARG A 41 1.48 -2.67 -13.27
CA ARG A 41 0.70 -3.38 -12.28
C ARG A 41 1.55 -4.43 -11.59
N TYR A 42 1.51 -4.44 -10.25
CA TYR A 42 2.22 -5.42 -9.44
C TYR A 42 1.30 -6.02 -8.40
N THR A 43 1.60 -7.26 -8.04
CA THR A 43 1.01 -7.92 -6.88
C THR A 43 2.11 -8.08 -5.84
N VAL A 44 1.85 -7.59 -4.64
CA VAL A 44 2.76 -7.72 -3.50
C VAL A 44 2.06 -8.45 -2.37
N ASP A 45 2.83 -9.13 -1.55
CA ASP A 45 2.30 -9.78 -0.36
C ASP A 45 2.38 -8.81 0.82
N GLU A 46 1.24 -8.56 1.45
CA GLU A 46 1.09 -7.66 2.59
C GLU A 46 0.80 -8.45 3.85
N GLN A 47 1.49 -8.14 4.94
CA GLN A 47 1.26 -8.76 6.24
C GLN A 47 -0.18 -8.54 6.71
N LYS A 48 -0.85 -9.62 7.10
CA LYS A 48 -2.21 -9.56 7.65
C LYS A 48 -2.25 -8.79 8.95
N MET A 49 -3.33 -8.04 9.13
CA MET A 49 -3.70 -7.46 10.42
C MET A 49 -4.80 -8.29 11.05
N VAL A 50 -4.67 -8.52 12.35
CA VAL A 50 -5.72 -9.09 13.19
C VAL A 50 -6.05 -8.12 14.32
N ASP A 51 -7.17 -8.34 14.98
CA ASP A 51 -7.53 -7.56 16.18
C ASP A 51 -6.41 -7.70 17.23
N GLY A 52 -5.85 -6.55 17.64
CA GLY A 52 -4.76 -6.49 18.61
C GLY A 52 -3.35 -6.41 18.04
N GLY A 53 -3.18 -6.36 16.72
CA GLY A 53 -1.88 -6.12 16.10
C GLY A 53 -1.57 -6.96 14.85
N PHE A 54 -0.30 -7.12 14.55
CA PHE A 54 0.14 -7.95 13.43
C PHE A 54 0.27 -9.41 13.85
N PRO A 55 -0.30 -10.35 13.08
CA PRO A 55 -0.06 -11.77 13.30
C PRO A 55 1.39 -12.12 12.92
N ALA A 56 1.85 -13.27 13.38
CA ALA A 56 3.10 -13.83 12.91
C ALA A 56 3.03 -14.05 11.39
N PHE A 57 3.82 -13.35 10.63
CA PHE A 57 4.14 -13.50 9.20
C PHE A 57 3.14 -14.28 8.31
N GLU A 58 1.86 -13.92 8.38
CA GLU A 58 0.86 -14.31 7.39
C GLU A 58 0.63 -13.15 6.44
N PHE A 59 0.51 -13.45 5.13
CA PHE A 59 0.43 -12.46 4.08
C PHE A 59 -0.79 -12.68 3.18
N ASP A 60 -1.33 -11.57 2.69
CA ASP A 60 -2.35 -11.53 1.64
C ASP A 60 -1.79 -10.80 0.43
N SER A 61 -2.15 -11.26 -0.76
CA SER A 61 -1.75 -10.60 -2.01
C SER A 61 -2.63 -9.39 -2.29
N ILE A 62 -2.01 -8.25 -2.56
CA ILE A 62 -2.67 -7.00 -2.91
C ILE A 62 -2.14 -6.41 -4.21
N GLU A 63 -2.97 -5.62 -4.88
CA GLU A 63 -2.62 -4.94 -6.13
C GLU A 63 -2.11 -3.53 -5.86
N VAL A 64 -0.93 -3.21 -6.41
CA VAL A 64 -0.25 -1.93 -6.23
C VAL A 64 0.48 -1.48 -7.49
N TRP A 65 0.75 -0.18 -7.59
CA TRP A 65 1.84 0.34 -8.42
C TRP A 65 3.09 0.49 -7.56
N ILE A 66 4.25 0.14 -8.10
CA ILE A 66 5.53 0.29 -7.43
C ILE A 66 6.30 1.41 -8.12
N ASN A 67 6.65 2.44 -7.36
CA ASN A 67 7.48 3.54 -7.81
C ASN A 67 8.82 3.56 -7.08
N TYR A 68 9.87 3.93 -7.80
CA TYR A 68 11.17 4.16 -7.21
C TYR A 68 11.20 5.52 -6.52
N VAL A 69 11.65 5.54 -5.27
CA VAL A 69 11.79 6.78 -4.51
C VAL A 69 13.18 7.34 -4.74
N VAL A 70 13.25 8.42 -5.48
CA VAL A 70 14.48 9.20 -5.63
C VAL A 70 14.29 10.53 -4.90
N GLY A 71 15.07 10.79 -3.86
CA GLY A 71 14.94 12.05 -3.14
C GLY A 71 16.10 12.32 -2.20
N GLN A 72 16.38 13.61 -2.03
CA GLN A 72 17.24 14.08 -0.95
C GLN A 72 16.42 14.20 0.33
N THR A 73 16.94 13.64 1.41
CA THR A 73 16.47 13.97 2.75
C THR A 73 17.42 14.97 3.40
N SER A 74 16.99 15.63 4.47
CA SER A 74 17.85 16.49 5.28
C SER A 74 19.08 15.78 5.85
N THR A 75 19.10 14.46 5.83
CA THR A 75 20.18 13.60 6.34
C THR A 75 20.99 12.89 5.24
N GLY A 76 20.70 13.16 3.96
CA GLY A 76 21.42 12.56 2.83
C GLY A 76 20.52 12.03 1.72
N MET A 77 21.12 11.46 0.70
CA MET A 77 20.41 10.83 -0.40
C MET A 77 19.82 9.48 0.06
N LYS A 78 18.53 9.27 -0.17
CA LYS A 78 17.95 7.93 -0.10
C LYS A 78 18.48 7.10 -1.25
N SER A 79 19.05 5.94 -0.96
CA SER A 79 19.36 4.98 -2.00
C SER A 79 18.06 4.49 -2.65
N GLY A 80 17.96 4.61 -3.97
CA GLY A 80 16.82 4.11 -4.73
C GLY A 80 16.60 2.60 -4.55
N ASP A 81 17.64 1.87 -4.14
CA ASP A 81 17.58 0.43 -3.91
C ASP A 81 16.94 0.07 -2.55
N ASP A 82 16.98 0.98 -1.60
CA ASP A 82 16.48 0.74 -0.24
C ASP A 82 15.04 1.20 -0.01
N PHE A 83 14.49 1.95 -0.92
CA PHE A 83 13.15 2.52 -0.78
C PHE A 83 12.28 2.28 -2.01
N ARG A 84 11.00 2.02 -1.78
CA ARG A 84 9.96 1.99 -2.81
C ARG A 84 8.75 2.77 -2.30
N GLN A 85 7.95 3.26 -3.23
CA GLN A 85 6.63 3.79 -2.93
C GLN A 85 5.59 2.84 -3.50
N LEU A 86 4.72 2.36 -2.65
CA LEU A 86 3.56 1.57 -3.04
C LEU A 86 2.35 2.50 -3.16
N ALA A 87 1.69 2.52 -4.31
CA ALA A 87 0.41 3.16 -4.49
C ALA A 87 -0.68 2.09 -4.58
N PHE A 88 -1.63 2.11 -3.66
CA PHE A 88 -2.64 1.07 -3.55
C PHE A 88 -3.78 1.31 -4.54
N ARG A 89 -4.25 0.25 -5.19
CA ARG A 89 -5.40 0.32 -6.08
C ARG A 89 -6.68 0.71 -5.34
N SER A 90 -6.90 0.20 -4.14
CA SER A 90 -8.06 0.56 -3.34
C SER A 90 -7.85 1.82 -2.52
N ILE A 91 -8.72 2.81 -2.65
CA ILE A 91 -8.70 4.04 -1.83
C ILE A 91 -9.07 3.78 -0.36
N GLU A 92 -9.73 2.66 -0.07
CA GLU A 92 -10.09 2.26 1.29
C GLU A 92 -9.01 1.41 1.97
N HIS A 93 -7.89 1.14 1.27
CA HIS A 93 -6.82 0.30 1.80
C HIS A 93 -6.21 0.93 3.06
N PRO A 94 -6.13 0.18 4.19
CA PRO A 94 -5.55 0.70 5.42
C PRO A 94 -4.02 0.75 5.31
N CYS A 95 -3.46 1.96 5.31
CA CYS A 95 -2.02 2.16 5.33
C CYS A 95 -1.52 2.22 6.78
N VAL A 96 -0.80 1.19 7.21
CA VAL A 96 -0.31 1.08 8.59
C VAL A 96 1.20 1.02 8.63
N ARG A 97 1.82 1.93 9.37
CA ARG A 97 3.27 1.95 9.60
C ARG A 97 3.71 0.70 10.36
N GLY A 98 4.89 0.19 10.02
CA GLY A 98 5.44 -1.00 10.65
C GLY A 98 4.92 -2.30 10.04
N ARG A 99 4.01 -2.24 9.08
CA ARG A 99 3.50 -3.39 8.35
C ARG A 99 4.55 -3.90 7.38
N TYR A 100 4.71 -5.22 7.29
CA TYR A 100 5.63 -5.84 6.36
C TYR A 100 4.98 -6.13 5.02
N TYR A 101 5.79 -6.02 3.97
CA TYR A 101 5.47 -6.37 2.59
C TYR A 101 6.55 -7.29 2.04
N TYR A 102 6.19 -8.21 1.15
CA TYR A 102 7.14 -9.07 0.45
C TYR A 102 6.97 -8.93 -1.06
N PHE A 103 8.01 -8.51 -1.75
CA PHE A 103 8.09 -8.41 -3.21
C PHE A 103 9.55 -8.20 -3.64
N GLU A 104 9.85 -8.43 -4.91
CA GLU A 104 11.23 -8.35 -5.44
C GLU A 104 12.23 -9.19 -4.61
N ASP A 105 11.78 -10.36 -4.15
CA ASP A 105 12.58 -11.28 -3.31
C ASP A 105 13.12 -10.67 -2.00
N ASN A 106 12.48 -9.62 -1.49
CA ASN A 106 12.87 -8.93 -0.27
C ASN A 106 11.66 -8.65 0.61
N TYR A 107 11.93 -8.54 1.92
CA TYR A 107 10.99 -7.96 2.87
C TYR A 107 11.18 -6.45 2.95
N TRP A 108 10.07 -5.76 3.06
CA TRP A 108 9.97 -4.31 3.15
C TRP A 108 9.10 -3.94 4.33
N ILE A 109 9.43 -2.84 5.01
CA ILE A 109 8.65 -2.32 6.13
C ILE A 109 8.05 -0.95 5.78
N GLY A 110 6.78 -0.76 6.06
CA GLY A 110 6.08 0.51 5.86
C GLY A 110 6.58 1.58 6.83
N THR A 111 7.09 2.69 6.30
CA THR A 111 7.71 3.75 7.09
C THR A 111 6.91 5.03 7.13
N PHE A 112 6.34 5.42 6.02
CA PHE A 112 5.63 6.70 5.88
C PHE A 112 4.43 6.56 4.96
N THR A 113 3.31 7.18 5.34
CA THR A 113 2.10 7.28 4.54
C THR A 113 1.89 8.72 4.09
N ASP A 114 1.54 8.92 2.82
CA ASP A 114 1.07 10.19 2.31
C ASP A 114 -0.42 10.06 2.01
N GLU A 115 -1.24 10.66 2.86
CA GLU A 115 -2.70 10.58 2.77
C GLU A 115 -3.33 11.89 2.29
N HIS A 116 -2.53 12.97 2.16
CA HIS A 116 -3.11 14.31 2.07
C HIS A 116 -3.36 14.84 0.67
N ASP A 117 -2.56 14.47 -0.34
CA ASP A 117 -2.61 15.15 -1.64
C ASP A 117 -2.71 14.21 -2.85
N SER A 118 -2.77 12.91 -2.66
CA SER A 118 -2.86 11.96 -3.76
C SER A 118 -4.25 11.32 -3.86
N ILE A 119 -4.71 11.10 -5.09
CA ILE A 119 -5.93 10.36 -5.38
C ILE A 119 -5.82 8.94 -4.83
N ALA A 120 -4.67 8.29 -5.02
CA ALA A 120 -4.36 6.97 -4.48
C ALA A 120 -3.62 7.09 -3.14
N LYS A 121 -3.94 6.20 -2.19
CA LYS A 121 -3.15 6.07 -0.97
C LYS A 121 -1.78 5.51 -1.28
N THR A 122 -0.75 6.07 -0.67
CA THR A 122 0.62 5.67 -0.88
C THR A 122 1.33 5.35 0.43
N MET A 123 2.26 4.40 0.37
CA MET A 123 3.14 4.01 1.46
C MET A 123 4.58 4.00 0.97
N VAL A 124 5.45 4.69 1.66
CA VAL A 124 6.89 4.52 1.46
C VAL A 124 7.36 3.34 2.29
N VAL A 125 7.97 2.37 1.63
CA VAL A 125 8.51 1.17 2.27
C VAL A 125 10.04 1.17 2.17
N ARG A 126 10.68 0.65 3.20
CA ARG A 126 12.12 0.49 3.28
C ARG A 126 12.48 -1.00 3.26
N ARG A 127 13.51 -1.35 2.50
CA ARG A 127 14.02 -2.71 2.45
C ARG A 127 14.60 -3.14 3.79
N CYS A 128 14.25 -4.34 4.23
CA CYS A 128 14.83 -4.98 5.41
C CYS A 128 16.16 -5.64 5.01
N ASN A 129 17.24 -5.22 5.64
CA ASN A 129 18.59 -5.68 5.27
C ASN A 129 19.06 -6.87 6.11
N ASN A 130 18.47 -7.06 7.31
CA ASN A 130 18.89 -8.08 8.25
C ASN A 130 17.66 -8.71 8.91
N PHE A 131 17.83 -9.96 9.37
CA PHE A 131 16.85 -10.65 10.19
C PHE A 131 17.26 -10.58 11.65
N MET A 132 16.31 -10.26 12.52
CA MET A 132 16.45 -10.37 13.95
C MET A 132 15.92 -11.75 14.39
N ARG A 133 16.73 -12.47 15.17
CA ARG A 133 16.31 -13.73 15.78
C ARG A 133 15.93 -13.51 17.23
N ILE A 134 14.72 -13.89 17.55
CA ILE A 134 14.21 -13.88 18.93
C ILE A 134 14.10 -15.32 19.38
N VAL A 135 14.75 -15.64 20.48
CA VAL A 135 14.68 -16.98 21.09
C VAL A 135 13.75 -16.91 22.29
N ASP A 136 12.72 -17.74 22.27
CA ASP A 136 11.87 -17.90 23.44
C ASP A 136 12.65 -18.63 24.55
N PRO A 137 12.85 -18.01 25.72
CA PRO A 137 13.63 -18.59 26.79
C PRO A 137 12.98 -19.82 27.43
N GLU A 138 11.66 -20.00 27.28
CA GLU A 138 10.94 -21.09 27.94
C GLU A 138 10.98 -22.39 27.12
N ASN A 139 10.90 -22.32 25.81
CA ASN A 139 10.81 -23.50 24.95
C ASN A 139 11.92 -23.58 23.88
N GLY A 140 12.79 -22.57 23.79
CA GLY A 140 13.89 -22.52 22.84
C GLY A 140 13.42 -22.26 21.38
N ALA A 141 12.16 -21.91 21.15
CA ALA A 141 11.66 -21.60 19.82
C ALA A 141 12.36 -20.35 19.26
N ILE A 142 12.74 -20.42 17.98
CA ILE A 142 13.43 -19.32 17.31
C ILE A 142 12.46 -18.67 16.32
N PHE A 143 12.22 -17.38 16.50
CA PHE A 143 11.47 -16.55 15.58
C PHE A 143 12.43 -15.65 14.80
N SER A 144 12.29 -15.61 13.49
CA SER A 144 13.07 -14.69 12.65
C SER A 144 12.14 -13.58 12.16
N ILE A 145 12.54 -12.33 12.38
CA ILE A 145 11.82 -11.12 11.95
C ILE A 145 12.73 -10.37 10.98
N PRO A 146 12.23 -9.97 9.79
CA PRO A 146 12.97 -9.15 8.84
C PRO A 146 13.33 -7.78 9.37
#